data_62db9ed6ab6a861b89cf78e6318d8951
#
_entry.id   62db9ed6ab6a861b89cf78e6318d8951
#
_cell.length_a   1.000
_cell.length_b   1.000
_cell.length_c   1.000
_cell.angle_alpha   90.00
_cell.angle_beta   90.00
_cell.angle_gamma   90.00
#
_symmetry.space_group_name_H-M   'P 1'
#
loop_
_entity.id
_entity.type
_entity.pdbx_description
1 polymer ?
#
loop_
_entity_poly.entity_id
_entity_poly.type
_entity_poly.pdbx_seq_one_letter_code
_entity_poly.pdbx_strand_id
1 'polypeptide(L)'
;MTPRFLKSLVTSRLLRPVFLILIIAGVLQVALSQWLISNQVENLVDTAGSALEAGSREVSESFGDTREDVRTRLQLMQQRTTEELAGELTRQQTAQQERIASNVRSAVMAEAQGLADVLAAVAAPLIWDRDVPKLTGLVELADARESVLFAIYYDQYGERLTRYVDRTDDRVRTLMEQGEGRGAANKVLDAASRDPNIVIVTADIKPQGTAIGQLRMGLSLEGINEDLAALEQQFSATITGSIDALRQTLETETGQVNQRLQQQLATMGADTQARIDSTVEALDREAGSLSSNLSFLAIGSVVVLIVL
;
A
#
# COMPACT_ATOMS: atom_id res chain seq x y z
N MET A 1 -73.08 40.81 -44.18
CA MET A 1 -72.79 42.04 -44.98
C MET A 1 -72.25 41.60 -46.32
N THR A 2 -72.83 42.09 -47.40
CA THR A 2 -72.94 41.39 -48.66
C THR A 2 -71.74 41.61 -49.59
N PRO A 3 -71.37 40.62 -50.43
CA PRO A 3 -70.18 40.63 -51.30
C PRO A 3 -70.28 41.65 -52.46
N ARG A 4 -71.25 42.50 -52.45
CA ARG A 4 -71.46 43.53 -53.50
C ARG A 4 -70.55 44.76 -53.40
N PHE A 5 -70.04 45.08 -52.23
CA PHE A 5 -69.08 46.19 -51.97
C PHE A 5 -67.73 45.95 -52.60
N LEU A 6 -67.21 44.71 -52.49
CA LEU A 6 -65.92 44.32 -53.07
C LEU A 6 -65.91 44.36 -54.60
N LYS A 7 -67.02 44.07 -55.22
CA LYS A 7 -67.14 44.16 -56.71
C LYS A 7 -67.08 45.55 -57.24
N SER A 8 -67.59 46.58 -56.54
CA SER A 8 -67.57 47.97 -56.97
C SER A 8 -66.19 48.63 -56.76
N LEU A 9 -65.40 48.21 -55.79
CA LEU A 9 -64.03 48.68 -55.52
C LEU A 9 -63.04 48.22 -56.60
N VAL A 10 -63.22 47.01 -57.14
CA VAL A 10 -62.32 46.42 -58.15
C VAL A 10 -62.62 46.97 -59.58
N THR A 11 -63.79 47.59 -59.81
CA THR A 11 -64.18 48.08 -61.12
C THR A 11 -63.87 49.54 -61.39
N SER A 12 -63.46 50.32 -60.39
CA SER A 12 -63.06 51.71 -60.58
C SER A 12 -61.65 51.82 -61.15
N ARG A 13 -61.48 52.40 -62.31
CA ARG A 13 -60.18 52.54 -63.03
C ARG A 13 -59.11 53.26 -62.21
N LEU A 14 -59.45 54.06 -61.25
CA LEU A 14 -58.54 54.83 -60.38
C LEU A 14 -58.07 54.03 -59.13
N LEU A 15 -58.86 53.08 -58.65
CA LEU A 15 -58.49 52.29 -57.41
C LEU A 15 -57.70 51.00 -57.70
N ARG A 16 -57.72 50.50 -58.91
CA ARG A 16 -56.97 49.35 -59.35
C ARG A 16 -55.46 49.44 -59.06
N PRO A 17 -54.74 50.54 -59.39
CA PRO A 17 -53.30 50.62 -59.13
C PRO A 17 -53.01 50.73 -57.66
N VAL A 18 -53.86 51.36 -56.84
CA VAL A 18 -53.69 51.46 -55.37
C VAL A 18 -53.82 50.06 -54.69
N PHE A 19 -54.84 49.29 -55.15
CA PHE A 19 -55.07 47.95 -54.63
C PHE A 19 -53.96 46.99 -55.06
N LEU A 20 -53.39 47.13 -56.24
CA LEU A 20 -52.29 46.35 -56.74
C LEU A 20 -50.99 46.67 -55.98
N ILE A 21 -50.76 47.96 -55.68
CA ILE A 21 -49.63 48.39 -54.83
C ILE A 21 -49.76 47.85 -53.41
N LEU A 22 -50.94 47.84 -52.79
CA LEU A 22 -51.24 47.34 -51.49
C LEU A 22 -51.00 45.78 -51.36
N ILE A 23 -51.42 45.05 -52.39
CA ILE A 23 -51.21 43.63 -52.51
C ILE A 23 -49.71 43.34 -52.66
N ILE A 24 -49.02 44.06 -53.54
CA ILE A 24 -47.56 43.89 -53.70
C ILE A 24 -46.82 44.25 -52.42
N ALA A 25 -47.17 45.34 -51.72
CA ALA A 25 -46.59 45.72 -50.47
C ALA A 25 -46.84 44.67 -49.34
N GLY A 26 -48.05 44.11 -49.27
CA GLY A 26 -48.43 43.06 -48.39
C GLY A 26 -47.64 41.75 -48.61
N VAL A 27 -47.53 41.33 -49.86
CA VAL A 27 -46.74 40.16 -50.26
C VAL A 27 -45.26 40.38 -49.95
N LEU A 28 -44.75 41.58 -50.25
CA LEU A 28 -43.35 41.93 -49.97
C LEU A 28 -43.07 41.96 -48.47
N GLN A 29 -43.99 42.49 -47.65
CA GLN A 29 -43.88 42.50 -46.19
C GLN A 29 -43.91 41.07 -45.60
N VAL A 30 -44.78 40.20 -46.14
CA VAL A 30 -44.80 38.79 -45.72
C VAL A 30 -43.50 38.08 -46.14
N ALA A 31 -43.03 38.27 -47.33
CA ALA A 31 -41.79 37.67 -47.82
C ALA A 31 -40.59 38.15 -46.99
N LEU A 32 -40.53 39.44 -46.63
CA LEU A 32 -39.45 40.04 -45.82
C LEU A 32 -39.53 39.58 -44.40
N SER A 33 -40.69 39.48 -43.75
CA SER A 33 -40.86 38.97 -42.39
C SER A 33 -40.57 37.49 -42.33
N GLN A 34 -40.95 36.71 -43.34
CA GLN A 34 -40.65 35.29 -43.42
C GLN A 34 -39.13 35.05 -43.57
N TRP A 35 -38.46 35.81 -44.42
CA TRP A 35 -37.02 35.75 -44.59
C TRP A 35 -36.27 36.15 -43.28
N LEU A 36 -36.71 37.21 -42.61
CA LEU A 36 -36.09 37.69 -41.35
C LEU A 36 -36.25 36.67 -40.22
N ILE A 37 -37.45 36.09 -40.09
CA ILE A 37 -37.75 35.09 -39.06
C ILE A 37 -36.96 33.80 -39.31
N SER A 38 -36.97 33.31 -40.57
CA SER A 38 -36.22 32.12 -40.94
C SER A 38 -34.72 32.28 -40.64
N ASN A 39 -34.14 33.43 -41.02
CA ASN A 39 -32.73 33.71 -40.79
C ASN A 39 -32.39 33.90 -39.32
N GLN A 40 -33.29 34.48 -38.50
CA GLN A 40 -33.08 34.60 -37.04
C GLN A 40 -33.19 33.25 -36.31
N VAL A 41 -34.14 32.41 -36.72
CA VAL A 41 -34.33 31.08 -36.13
C VAL A 41 -33.13 30.17 -36.47
N GLU A 42 -32.68 30.19 -37.74
CA GLU A 42 -31.51 29.44 -38.18
C GLU A 42 -30.24 29.88 -37.42
N ASN A 43 -30.00 31.19 -37.29
CA ASN A 43 -28.89 31.71 -36.49
C ASN A 43 -28.98 31.34 -35.00
N LEU A 44 -30.18 31.26 -34.42
CA LEU A 44 -30.39 30.84 -33.04
C LEU A 44 -30.07 29.35 -32.84
N VAL A 45 -30.51 28.51 -33.76
CA VAL A 45 -30.24 27.06 -33.75
C VAL A 45 -28.74 26.79 -33.91
N ASP A 46 -28.11 27.46 -34.88
CA ASP A 46 -26.67 27.34 -35.10
C ASP A 46 -25.85 27.82 -33.89
N THR A 47 -26.25 28.93 -33.27
CA THR A 47 -25.60 29.45 -32.08
C THR A 47 -25.79 28.52 -30.88
N ALA A 48 -27.00 28.00 -30.67
CA ALA A 48 -27.29 27.05 -29.63
C ALA A 48 -26.56 25.70 -29.85
N GLY A 49 -26.54 25.21 -31.09
CA GLY A 49 -25.83 24.01 -31.49
C GLY A 49 -24.31 24.12 -31.23
N SER A 50 -23.72 25.23 -31.68
CA SER A 50 -22.30 25.49 -31.48
C SER A 50 -21.93 25.65 -29.99
N ALA A 51 -22.78 26.28 -29.18
CA ALA A 51 -22.61 26.40 -27.74
C ALA A 51 -22.71 25.04 -27.03
N LEU A 52 -23.63 24.17 -27.43
CA LEU A 52 -23.77 22.81 -26.94
C LEU A 52 -22.58 21.92 -27.30
N GLU A 53 -22.10 22.03 -28.54
CA GLU A 53 -20.87 21.31 -28.96
C GLU A 53 -19.63 21.78 -28.21
N ALA A 54 -19.48 23.10 -27.99
CA ALA A 54 -18.39 23.66 -27.22
C ALA A 54 -18.46 23.17 -25.77
N GLY A 55 -19.63 23.19 -25.13
CA GLY A 55 -19.85 22.63 -23.79
C GLY A 55 -19.59 21.13 -23.73
N SER A 56 -19.93 20.36 -24.76
CA SER A 56 -19.63 18.93 -24.86
C SER A 56 -18.12 18.66 -24.89
N ARG A 57 -17.37 19.45 -25.65
CA ARG A 57 -15.89 19.33 -25.69
C ARG A 57 -15.27 19.66 -24.35
N GLU A 58 -15.69 20.75 -23.72
CA GLU A 58 -15.18 21.16 -22.40
C GLU A 58 -15.47 20.09 -21.33
N VAL A 59 -16.67 19.51 -21.34
CA VAL A 59 -17.03 18.39 -20.45
C VAL A 59 -16.16 17.15 -20.74
N SER A 60 -15.92 16.83 -22.02
CA SER A 60 -15.09 15.68 -22.41
C SER A 60 -13.62 15.87 -22.01
N GLU A 61 -13.07 17.07 -22.17
CA GLU A 61 -11.71 17.43 -21.71
C GLU A 61 -11.62 17.35 -20.18
N SER A 62 -12.59 17.91 -19.46
CA SER A 62 -12.65 17.85 -17.99
C SER A 62 -12.74 16.41 -17.46
N PHE A 63 -13.45 15.51 -18.14
CA PHE A 63 -13.44 14.08 -17.81
C PHE A 63 -12.08 13.44 -18.09
N GLY A 64 -11.38 13.85 -19.14
CA GLY A 64 -10.02 13.42 -19.46
C GLY A 64 -9.03 13.78 -18.34
N ASP A 65 -9.05 15.04 -17.92
CA ASP A 65 -8.20 15.58 -16.86
C ASP A 65 -8.51 14.92 -15.50
N THR A 66 -9.79 14.76 -15.17
CA THR A 66 -10.23 14.07 -13.94
C THR A 66 -9.76 12.63 -13.91
N ARG A 67 -9.80 11.93 -15.04
CA ARG A 67 -9.31 10.56 -15.15
C ARG A 67 -7.81 10.46 -14.89
N GLU A 68 -7.02 11.37 -15.45
CA GLU A 68 -5.56 11.36 -15.26
C GLU A 68 -5.18 11.73 -13.81
N ASP A 69 -5.87 12.70 -13.20
CA ASP A 69 -5.68 13.07 -11.79
C ASP A 69 -6.01 11.88 -10.86
N VAL A 70 -7.15 11.22 -11.07
CA VAL A 70 -7.52 10.03 -10.27
C VAL A 70 -6.52 8.90 -10.46
N ARG A 71 -6.07 8.64 -11.69
CA ARG A 71 -5.06 7.63 -11.97
C ARG A 71 -3.76 7.92 -11.23
N THR A 72 -3.28 9.15 -11.30
CA THR A 72 -2.05 9.59 -10.64
C THR A 72 -2.18 9.46 -9.12
N ARG A 73 -3.31 9.89 -8.55
CA ARG A 73 -3.57 9.76 -7.11
C ARG A 73 -3.64 8.30 -6.65
N LEU A 74 -4.28 7.43 -7.42
CA LEU A 74 -4.33 5.99 -7.12
C LEU A 74 -2.92 5.37 -7.12
N GLN A 75 -2.09 5.72 -8.10
CA GLN A 75 -0.70 5.23 -8.16
C GLN A 75 0.13 5.73 -6.96
N LEU A 76 0.03 7.01 -6.63
CA LEU A 76 0.72 7.59 -5.47
C LEU A 76 0.22 6.97 -4.16
N MET A 77 -1.08 6.73 -4.02
CA MET A 77 -1.65 6.08 -2.83
C MET A 77 -1.16 4.64 -2.72
N GLN A 78 -1.16 3.89 -3.82
CA GLN A 78 -0.63 2.53 -3.88
C GLN A 78 0.84 2.48 -3.43
N GLN A 79 1.68 3.36 -4.00
CA GLN A 79 3.09 3.43 -3.65
C GLN A 79 3.28 3.75 -2.16
N ARG A 80 2.64 4.79 -1.65
CA ARG A 80 2.73 5.18 -0.23
C ARG A 80 2.24 4.06 0.70
N THR A 81 1.10 3.46 0.40
CA THR A 81 0.57 2.37 1.22
C THR A 81 1.52 1.18 1.25
N THR A 82 2.12 0.83 0.10
CA THR A 82 3.12 -0.25 0.04
C THR A 82 4.37 0.09 0.84
N GLU A 83 4.90 1.30 0.72
CA GLU A 83 6.09 1.75 1.45
C GLU A 83 5.84 1.83 2.97
N GLU A 84 4.70 2.37 3.40
CA GLU A 84 4.32 2.48 4.81
C GLU A 84 4.11 1.10 5.45
N LEU A 85 3.37 0.21 4.78
CA LEU A 85 3.15 -1.15 5.26
C LEU A 85 4.44 -1.96 5.29
N ALA A 86 5.27 -1.87 4.25
CA ALA A 86 6.57 -2.52 4.23
C ALA A 86 7.48 -2.03 5.37
N GLY A 87 7.52 -0.71 5.59
CA GLY A 87 8.28 -0.11 6.68
C GLY A 87 7.78 -0.53 8.07
N GLU A 88 6.47 -0.59 8.27
CA GLU A 88 5.89 -1.02 9.54
C GLU A 88 6.09 -2.52 9.78
N LEU A 89 5.90 -3.36 8.75
CA LEU A 89 6.15 -4.80 8.85
C LEU A 89 7.62 -5.07 9.22
N THR A 90 8.55 -4.37 8.57
CA THR A 90 9.99 -4.50 8.84
C THR A 90 10.32 -4.09 10.28
N ARG A 91 9.77 -2.97 10.77
CA ARG A 91 9.98 -2.50 12.15
C ARG A 91 9.44 -3.48 13.18
N GLN A 92 8.22 -3.96 13.02
CA GLN A 92 7.60 -4.93 13.92
C GLN A 92 8.41 -6.22 13.99
N GLN A 93 8.90 -6.68 12.86
CA GLN A 93 9.69 -7.89 12.80
C GLN A 93 11.05 -7.72 13.46
N THR A 94 11.79 -6.64 13.17
CA THR A 94 13.08 -6.39 13.82
C THR A 94 12.90 -6.39 15.34
N ALA A 95 11.87 -5.72 15.85
CA ALA A 95 11.54 -5.72 17.27
C ALA A 95 11.19 -7.11 17.80
N GLN A 96 10.50 -7.93 17.02
CA GLN A 96 10.18 -9.31 17.41
C GLN A 96 11.40 -10.21 17.40
N GLN A 97 12.28 -10.10 16.42
CA GLN A 97 13.56 -10.81 16.34
C GLN A 97 14.45 -10.48 17.54
N GLU A 98 14.61 -9.21 17.87
CA GLU A 98 15.39 -8.79 19.05
C GLU A 98 14.83 -9.39 20.34
N ARG A 99 13.50 -9.42 20.50
CA ARG A 99 12.84 -10.04 21.65
C ARG A 99 13.08 -11.55 21.71
N ILE A 100 12.96 -12.24 20.58
CA ILE A 100 13.22 -13.68 20.49
C ILE A 100 14.67 -13.96 20.84
N ALA A 101 15.62 -13.25 20.22
CA ALA A 101 17.05 -13.41 20.50
C ALA A 101 17.38 -13.16 21.97
N SER A 102 16.83 -12.11 22.57
CA SER A 102 17.02 -11.81 24.00
C SER A 102 16.41 -12.90 24.90
N ASN A 103 15.20 -13.37 24.59
CA ASN A 103 14.55 -14.41 25.39
C ASN A 103 15.28 -15.75 25.28
N VAL A 104 15.72 -16.13 24.08
CA VAL A 104 16.49 -17.38 23.89
C VAL A 104 17.80 -17.31 24.65
N ARG A 105 18.57 -16.22 24.53
CA ARG A 105 19.80 -16.03 25.26
C ARG A 105 19.56 -16.07 26.79
N SER A 106 18.51 -15.40 27.25
CA SER A 106 18.18 -15.41 28.70
C SER A 106 17.78 -16.79 29.20
N ALA A 107 17.03 -17.56 28.42
CA ALA A 107 16.65 -18.93 28.75
C ALA A 107 17.85 -19.84 28.83
N VAL A 108 18.77 -19.74 27.87
CA VAL A 108 20.01 -20.53 27.86
C VAL A 108 20.91 -20.16 29.03
N MET A 109 21.06 -18.88 29.35
CA MET A 109 21.82 -18.44 30.52
C MET A 109 21.22 -18.97 31.83
N ALA A 110 19.88 -18.94 31.94
CA ALA A 110 19.20 -19.49 33.12
C ALA A 110 19.36 -21.01 33.24
N GLU A 111 19.28 -21.74 32.13
CA GLU A 111 19.54 -23.18 32.10
C GLU A 111 21.01 -23.51 32.50
N ALA A 112 21.95 -22.77 31.92
CA ALA A 112 23.35 -22.89 32.21
C ALA A 112 23.64 -22.62 33.69
N GLN A 113 23.07 -21.56 34.24
CA GLN A 113 23.22 -21.23 35.65
C GLN A 113 22.61 -22.33 36.55
N GLY A 114 21.40 -22.81 36.19
CA GLY A 114 20.77 -23.92 36.93
C GLY A 114 21.60 -25.21 36.91
N LEU A 115 22.21 -25.53 35.75
CA LEU A 115 23.14 -26.66 35.67
C LEU A 115 24.38 -26.45 36.54
N ALA A 116 24.98 -25.26 36.47
CA ALA A 116 26.14 -24.91 37.29
C ALA A 116 25.83 -24.97 38.78
N ASP A 117 24.66 -24.50 39.19
CA ASP A 117 24.22 -24.55 40.59
C ASP A 117 24.03 -26.00 41.10
N VAL A 118 23.43 -26.87 40.25
CA VAL A 118 23.28 -28.31 40.57
C VAL A 118 24.67 -28.98 40.71
N LEU A 119 25.56 -28.73 39.75
CA LEU A 119 26.91 -29.27 39.77
C LEU A 119 27.71 -28.75 40.97
N ALA A 120 27.53 -27.49 41.34
CA ALA A 120 28.15 -26.90 42.54
C ALA A 120 27.64 -27.56 43.84
N ALA A 121 26.32 -27.79 43.92
CA ALA A 121 25.71 -28.43 45.07
C ALA A 121 26.23 -29.89 45.27
N VAL A 122 26.31 -30.66 44.17
CA VAL A 122 26.81 -32.04 44.18
C VAL A 122 28.32 -32.09 44.49
N ALA A 123 29.08 -31.08 44.06
CA ALA A 123 30.51 -31.01 44.28
C ALA A 123 30.92 -30.68 45.75
N ALA A 124 30.00 -30.10 46.53
CA ALA A 124 30.32 -29.65 47.88
C ALA A 124 31.02 -30.72 48.81
N PRO A 125 30.46 -31.94 48.96
CA PRO A 125 31.14 -32.97 49.76
C PRO A 125 32.46 -33.42 49.12
N LEU A 126 32.55 -33.42 47.77
CA LEU A 126 33.78 -33.89 47.10
C LEU A 126 34.94 -32.89 47.24
N ILE A 127 34.64 -31.62 47.32
CA ILE A 127 35.65 -30.58 47.59
C ILE A 127 36.14 -30.68 49.05
N TRP A 128 35.21 -30.89 49.96
CA TRP A 128 35.53 -31.06 51.34
C TRP A 128 36.49 -32.25 51.57
N ASP A 129 36.16 -33.39 50.92
CA ASP A 129 36.96 -34.63 51.00
C ASP A 129 38.20 -34.59 50.10
N ARG A 130 38.37 -33.53 49.28
CA ARG A 130 39.41 -33.40 48.25
C ARG A 130 39.41 -34.57 47.24
N ASP A 131 38.22 -35.09 46.89
CA ASP A 131 38.07 -36.20 45.95
C ASP A 131 38.13 -35.68 44.49
N VAL A 132 39.33 -35.33 44.05
CA VAL A 132 39.59 -34.81 42.70
C VAL A 132 39.12 -35.77 41.57
N PRO A 133 39.29 -37.12 41.70
CA PRO A 133 38.78 -38.03 40.70
C PRO A 133 37.28 -37.94 40.50
N LYS A 134 36.47 -37.87 41.57
CA LYS A 134 34.99 -37.69 41.40
C LYS A 134 34.60 -36.32 40.93
N LEU A 135 35.32 -35.27 41.33
CA LEU A 135 35.12 -33.94 40.74
C LEU A 135 35.38 -33.94 39.22
N THR A 136 36.41 -34.67 38.77
CA THR A 136 36.68 -34.82 37.33
C THR A 136 35.53 -35.54 36.62
N GLY A 137 34.96 -36.59 37.22
CA GLY A 137 33.80 -37.28 36.72
C GLY A 137 32.55 -36.36 36.58
N LEU A 138 32.37 -35.38 37.48
CA LEU A 138 31.32 -34.37 37.33
C LEU A 138 31.59 -33.41 36.14
N VAL A 139 32.85 -33.08 35.89
CA VAL A 139 33.25 -32.28 34.73
C VAL A 139 32.96 -33.04 33.44
N GLU A 140 33.33 -34.32 33.35
CA GLU A 140 33.04 -35.19 32.21
C GLU A 140 31.53 -35.34 31.97
N LEU A 141 30.73 -35.41 33.03
CA LEU A 141 29.28 -35.44 32.95
C LEU A 141 28.70 -34.12 32.41
N ALA A 142 29.26 -32.98 32.80
CA ALA A 142 28.86 -31.68 32.25
C ALA A 142 29.23 -31.53 30.78
N ASP A 143 30.44 -31.97 30.44
CA ASP A 143 30.99 -31.94 29.07
C ASP A 143 30.25 -32.84 28.09
N ALA A 144 29.55 -33.88 28.57
CA ALA A 144 28.67 -34.70 27.74
C ALA A 144 27.46 -33.91 27.12
N ARG A 145 27.24 -32.68 27.55
CA ARG A 145 26.27 -31.76 26.90
C ARG A 145 26.96 -30.96 25.82
N GLU A 146 26.42 -31.01 24.62
CA GLU A 146 26.99 -30.38 23.43
C GLU A 146 27.25 -28.86 23.59
N SER A 147 26.41 -28.16 24.39
CA SER A 147 26.58 -26.73 24.65
C SER A 147 27.73 -26.41 25.64
N VAL A 148 28.18 -27.36 26.44
CA VAL A 148 29.22 -27.15 27.46
C VAL A 148 30.59 -27.36 26.82
N LEU A 149 31.47 -26.36 26.92
CA LEU A 149 32.83 -26.42 26.39
C LEU A 149 33.84 -26.81 27.46
N PHE A 150 33.59 -26.44 28.72
CA PHE A 150 34.43 -26.76 29.83
C PHE A 150 33.70 -26.52 31.15
N ALA A 151 34.12 -27.22 32.19
CA ALA A 151 33.76 -26.97 33.58
C ALA A 151 35.01 -27.11 34.47
N ILE A 152 35.23 -26.13 35.32
CA ILE A 152 36.46 -26.08 36.15
C ILE A 152 36.07 -25.78 37.60
N TYR A 153 36.47 -26.63 38.53
CA TYR A 153 36.31 -26.41 39.96
C TYR A 153 37.53 -25.73 40.56
N TYR A 154 37.26 -24.75 41.40
CA TYR A 154 38.23 -23.99 42.18
C TYR A 154 37.94 -24.17 43.66
N ASP A 155 38.97 -24.12 44.50
CA ASP A 155 38.81 -24.06 45.94
C ASP A 155 38.53 -22.62 46.44
N GLN A 156 38.39 -22.47 47.74
CA GLN A 156 38.15 -21.17 48.40
C GLN A 156 39.30 -20.15 48.22
N TYR A 157 40.49 -20.59 47.85
CA TYR A 157 41.67 -19.77 47.62
C TYR A 157 41.83 -19.42 46.15
N GLY A 158 40.91 -19.90 45.27
CA GLY A 158 40.99 -19.72 43.83
C GLY A 158 41.98 -20.68 43.15
N GLU A 159 42.48 -21.70 43.87
CA GLU A 159 43.30 -22.72 43.27
C GLU A 159 42.43 -23.73 42.50
N ARG A 160 42.85 -24.09 41.30
CA ARG A 160 42.15 -25.01 40.44
C ARG A 160 42.24 -26.46 40.92
N LEU A 161 41.11 -27.08 41.16
CA LEU A 161 40.98 -28.45 41.59
C LEU A 161 40.96 -29.45 40.43
N THR A 162 40.24 -29.15 39.35
CA THR A 162 40.13 -30.01 38.18
C THR A 162 40.96 -29.49 37.00
N ARG A 163 41.50 -30.39 36.21
CA ARG A 163 42.36 -30.09 35.05
C ARG A 163 41.84 -30.69 33.73
N TYR A 164 40.70 -31.38 33.81
CA TYR A 164 40.10 -32.01 32.66
C TYR A 164 39.58 -30.94 31.69
N VAL A 165 39.83 -31.17 30.43
CA VAL A 165 39.26 -30.42 29.26
C VAL A 165 39.19 -31.43 28.14
N ASP A 166 38.04 -31.53 27.49
CA ASP A 166 37.91 -32.42 26.35
C ASP A 166 38.72 -31.88 25.17
N ARG A 167 39.79 -32.58 24.83
CA ARG A 167 40.66 -32.24 23.69
C ARG A 167 40.19 -32.83 22.38
N THR A 168 39.12 -33.63 22.42
CA THR A 168 38.51 -34.19 21.19
C THR A 168 37.54 -33.25 20.57
N ASP A 169 36.98 -32.31 21.34
CA ASP A 169 36.14 -31.23 20.82
C ASP A 169 36.99 -30.20 20.04
N ASP A 170 36.68 -29.97 18.77
CA ASP A 170 37.39 -29.05 17.88
C ASP A 170 37.31 -27.59 18.38
N ARG A 171 36.17 -27.18 18.98
CA ARG A 171 35.97 -25.86 19.58
C ARG A 171 36.91 -25.64 20.76
N VAL A 172 36.99 -26.61 21.65
CA VAL A 172 37.90 -26.58 22.79
C VAL A 172 39.36 -26.55 22.32
N ARG A 173 39.70 -27.30 21.30
CA ARG A 173 41.03 -27.30 20.69
C ARG A 173 41.42 -25.94 20.15
N THR A 174 40.51 -25.29 19.44
CA THR A 174 40.69 -23.93 18.92
C THR A 174 40.90 -22.92 20.06
N LEU A 175 40.12 -23.01 21.15
CA LEU A 175 40.32 -22.17 22.33
C LEU A 175 41.69 -22.40 22.98
N MET A 176 42.17 -23.65 23.03
CA MET A 176 43.52 -23.96 23.56
C MET A 176 44.64 -23.35 22.73
N GLU A 177 44.48 -23.23 21.42
CA GLU A 177 45.45 -22.62 20.53
C GLU A 177 45.47 -21.09 20.66
N GLN A 178 44.31 -20.48 20.84
CA GLN A 178 44.13 -19.03 20.94
C GLN A 178 44.41 -18.47 22.33
N GLY A 179 44.27 -19.28 23.34
CA GLY A 179 44.39 -18.85 24.73
C GLY A 179 45.81 -18.83 25.28
N GLU A 180 46.02 -17.94 26.21
CA GLU A 180 47.29 -17.77 26.92
C GLU A 180 47.27 -18.43 28.31
N GLY A 181 48.44 -18.74 28.85
CA GLY A 181 48.59 -19.29 30.18
C GLY A 181 49.17 -20.68 30.23
N ARG A 182 49.44 -21.18 31.48
CA ARG A 182 50.01 -22.51 31.71
C ARG A 182 48.91 -23.57 31.83
N GLY A 183 48.93 -24.56 30.95
CA GLY A 183 48.02 -25.71 30.94
C GLY A 183 46.71 -25.47 30.21
N ALA A 184 46.10 -26.56 29.71
CA ALA A 184 44.93 -26.52 28.80
C ALA A 184 43.75 -25.71 29.36
N ALA A 185 43.35 -25.97 30.59
CA ALA A 185 42.18 -25.31 31.19
C ALA A 185 42.35 -23.79 31.36
N ASN A 186 43.58 -23.28 31.64
CA ASN A 186 43.80 -21.83 31.69
C ASN A 186 43.73 -21.20 30.31
N LYS A 187 44.28 -21.88 29.30
CA LYS A 187 44.20 -21.43 27.91
C LYS A 187 42.74 -21.34 27.41
N VAL A 188 41.98 -22.41 27.67
CA VAL A 188 40.54 -22.43 27.32
C VAL A 188 39.78 -21.31 28.01
N LEU A 189 39.99 -21.12 29.33
CA LEU A 189 39.30 -20.04 30.07
C LEU A 189 39.68 -18.65 29.59
N ASP A 190 40.96 -18.41 29.28
CA ASP A 190 41.45 -17.13 28.79
C ASP A 190 40.86 -16.82 27.40
N ALA A 191 40.89 -17.76 26.46
CA ALA A 191 40.29 -17.60 25.15
C ALA A 191 38.76 -17.41 25.24
N ALA A 192 38.09 -18.26 26.03
CA ALA A 192 36.63 -18.18 26.21
C ALA A 192 36.18 -16.85 26.83
N SER A 193 36.98 -16.24 27.69
CA SER A 193 36.65 -14.94 28.29
C SER A 193 36.66 -13.78 27.27
N ARG A 194 37.30 -13.98 26.13
CA ARG A 194 37.41 -12.99 25.03
C ARG A 194 36.46 -13.29 23.89
N ASP A 195 35.88 -14.48 23.83
CA ASP A 195 34.95 -14.87 22.75
C ASP A 195 33.51 -14.46 23.06
N PRO A 196 32.88 -13.59 22.27
CA PRO A 196 31.49 -13.16 22.48
C PRO A 196 30.47 -14.30 22.30
N ASN A 197 30.86 -15.40 21.65
CA ASN A 197 30.00 -16.58 21.44
C ASN A 197 30.09 -17.57 22.62
N ILE A 198 30.85 -17.26 23.68
CA ILE A 198 30.97 -18.11 24.86
C ILE A 198 30.48 -17.35 26.08
N VAL A 199 29.59 -17.98 26.82
CA VAL A 199 29.13 -17.48 28.12
C VAL A 199 29.76 -18.28 29.21
N ILE A 200 30.40 -17.58 30.15
CA ILE A 200 30.97 -18.20 31.35
C ILE A 200 30.00 -17.95 32.51
N VAL A 201 29.41 -19.04 33.02
CA VAL A 201 28.60 -19.02 34.23
C VAL A 201 29.44 -19.45 35.42
N THR A 202 29.11 -18.87 36.57
CA THR A 202 29.85 -19.14 37.81
C THR A 202 28.87 -19.53 38.91
N ALA A 203 29.13 -20.61 39.60
CA ALA A 203 28.35 -21.06 40.74
C ALA A 203 29.23 -21.21 41.96
N ASP A 204 28.87 -20.54 43.05
CA ASP A 204 29.57 -20.67 44.32
C ASP A 204 29.17 -21.97 45.00
N ILE A 205 30.17 -22.67 45.57
CA ILE A 205 29.97 -23.91 46.30
C ILE A 205 29.90 -23.56 47.79
N LYS A 206 28.67 -23.48 48.33
CA LYS A 206 28.37 -22.97 49.69
C LYS A 206 27.58 -23.96 50.52
N PRO A 207 28.19 -25.08 51.03
CA PRO A 207 27.52 -25.93 51.99
C PRO A 207 27.22 -25.13 53.26
N GLN A 208 25.96 -25.12 53.68
CA GLN A 208 25.49 -24.40 54.86
C GLN A 208 25.88 -22.90 54.92
N GLY A 209 25.98 -22.26 53.76
CA GLY A 209 26.21 -20.82 53.62
C GLY A 209 27.68 -20.38 53.60
N THR A 210 28.63 -21.27 53.80
CA THR A 210 30.07 -20.95 53.76
C THR A 210 30.62 -21.32 52.37
N ALA A 211 31.27 -20.38 51.70
CA ALA A 211 31.91 -20.63 50.40
C ALA A 211 33.17 -21.46 50.56
N ILE A 212 33.23 -22.66 50.02
CA ILE A 212 34.37 -23.58 50.02
C ILE A 212 35.03 -23.75 48.67
N GLY A 213 34.40 -23.17 47.62
CA GLY A 213 34.91 -23.24 46.26
C GLY A 213 33.96 -22.59 45.29
N GLN A 214 34.30 -22.68 44.00
CA GLN A 214 33.56 -22.13 42.89
C GLN A 214 33.66 -23.05 41.70
N LEU A 215 32.56 -23.21 40.97
CA LEU A 215 32.53 -23.79 39.64
C LEU A 215 32.49 -22.67 38.59
N ARG A 216 33.31 -22.76 37.55
CA ARG A 216 33.21 -21.97 36.33
C ARG A 216 32.93 -22.89 35.15
N MET A 217 31.91 -22.61 34.39
CA MET A 217 31.50 -23.42 33.27
C MET A 217 31.31 -22.50 32.04
N GLY A 218 31.91 -22.86 30.92
CA GLY A 218 31.79 -22.16 29.66
C GLY A 218 30.83 -22.88 28.72
N LEU A 219 29.92 -22.14 28.14
CA LEU A 219 28.94 -22.64 27.18
C LEU A 219 29.10 -21.93 25.84
N SER A 220 29.03 -22.71 24.77
CA SER A 220 28.97 -22.17 23.40
C SER A 220 27.57 -21.69 23.09
N LEU A 221 27.46 -20.47 22.53
CA LEU A 221 26.24 -19.92 21.95
C LEU A 221 26.19 -20.13 20.42
N GLU A 222 27.16 -20.85 19.86
CA GLU A 222 27.31 -20.98 18.39
C GLU A 222 26.06 -21.58 17.73
N GLY A 223 25.60 -22.74 18.19
CA GLY A 223 24.38 -23.36 17.67
C GLY A 223 23.15 -22.49 17.84
N ILE A 224 23.04 -21.73 18.94
CA ILE A 224 21.94 -20.81 19.17
C ILE A 224 22.00 -19.61 18.18
N ASN A 225 23.20 -19.09 17.94
CA ASN A 225 23.38 -17.99 17.00
C ASN A 225 23.11 -18.48 15.56
N GLU A 226 23.44 -19.72 15.21
CA GLU A 226 23.08 -20.34 13.94
C GLU A 226 21.56 -20.50 13.78
N ASP A 227 20.87 -21.00 14.80
CA ASP A 227 19.42 -21.12 14.81
C ASP A 227 18.73 -19.74 14.71
N LEU A 228 19.24 -18.73 15.41
CA LEU A 228 18.73 -17.36 15.30
C LEU A 228 18.97 -16.78 13.92
N ALA A 229 20.12 -17.02 13.29
CA ALA A 229 20.40 -16.57 11.92
C ALA A 229 19.51 -17.26 10.89
N ALA A 230 19.25 -18.57 11.04
CA ALA A 230 18.31 -19.30 10.20
C ALA A 230 16.88 -18.77 10.35
N LEU A 231 16.46 -18.47 11.57
CA LEU A 231 15.16 -17.85 11.86
C LEU A 231 15.05 -16.45 11.22
N GLU A 232 16.10 -15.63 11.31
CA GLU A 232 16.18 -14.31 10.67
C GLU A 232 16.00 -14.41 9.16
N GLN A 233 16.69 -15.35 8.53
CA GLN A 233 16.56 -15.60 7.10
C GLN A 233 15.15 -16.03 6.70
N GLN A 234 14.53 -16.92 7.47
CA GLN A 234 13.17 -17.37 7.25
C GLN A 234 12.15 -16.22 7.39
N PHE A 235 12.31 -15.41 8.40
CA PHE A 235 11.47 -14.22 8.58
C PHE A 235 11.64 -13.22 7.44
N SER A 236 12.87 -12.92 7.04
CA SER A 236 13.16 -12.02 5.92
C SER A 236 12.49 -12.50 4.63
N ALA A 237 12.58 -13.79 4.32
CA ALA A 237 11.91 -14.39 3.16
C ALA A 237 10.37 -14.27 3.25
N THR A 238 9.80 -14.50 4.44
CA THR A 238 8.35 -14.39 4.67
C THR A 238 7.85 -12.96 4.46
N ILE A 239 8.61 -11.95 4.92
CA ILE A 239 8.24 -10.54 4.70
C ILE A 239 8.31 -10.17 3.25
N THR A 240 9.42 -10.50 2.58
CA THR A 240 9.57 -10.21 1.16
C THR A 240 8.39 -10.79 0.39
N GLY A 241 8.05 -12.05 0.64
CA GLY A 241 6.88 -12.69 0.02
C GLY A 241 5.55 -12.00 0.36
N SER A 242 5.38 -11.54 1.60
CA SER A 242 4.16 -10.83 2.03
C SER A 242 4.05 -9.44 1.38
N ILE A 243 5.15 -8.71 1.26
CA ILE A 243 5.20 -7.41 0.59
C ILE A 243 4.91 -7.56 -0.91
N ASP A 244 5.47 -8.59 -1.56
CA ASP A 244 5.23 -8.86 -2.97
C ASP A 244 3.78 -9.26 -3.23
N ALA A 245 3.19 -10.10 -2.38
CA ALA A 245 1.77 -10.47 -2.45
C ALA A 245 0.86 -9.25 -2.25
N LEU A 246 1.19 -8.37 -1.30
CA LEU A 246 0.46 -7.13 -1.06
C LEU A 246 0.54 -6.19 -2.27
N ARG A 247 1.73 -6.03 -2.85
CA ARG A 247 1.94 -5.23 -4.05
C ARG A 247 1.09 -5.76 -5.21
N GLN A 248 1.12 -7.05 -5.46
CA GLN A 248 0.33 -7.68 -6.52
C GLN A 248 -1.17 -7.51 -6.32
N THR A 249 -1.64 -7.64 -5.07
CA THR A 249 -3.05 -7.41 -4.73
C THR A 249 -3.45 -5.95 -4.99
N LEU A 250 -2.65 -4.99 -4.52
CA LEU A 250 -2.90 -3.57 -4.75
C LEU A 250 -2.86 -3.19 -6.23
N GLU A 251 -1.94 -3.75 -7.01
CA GLU A 251 -1.88 -3.55 -8.46
C GLU A 251 -3.15 -4.07 -9.16
N THR A 252 -3.59 -5.25 -8.77
CA THR A 252 -4.81 -5.87 -9.32
C THR A 252 -6.05 -5.05 -8.99
N GLU A 253 -6.23 -4.68 -7.73
CA GLU A 253 -7.38 -3.87 -7.28
C GLU A 253 -7.38 -2.47 -7.90
N THR A 254 -6.22 -1.81 -7.94
CA THR A 254 -6.08 -0.50 -8.58
C THR A 254 -6.37 -0.58 -10.07
N GLY A 255 -5.92 -1.66 -10.75
CA GLY A 255 -6.22 -1.95 -12.15
C GLY A 255 -7.72 -2.10 -12.39
N GLN A 256 -8.43 -2.85 -11.54
CA GLN A 256 -9.88 -3.03 -11.63
C GLN A 256 -10.64 -1.71 -11.40
N VAL A 257 -10.24 -0.93 -10.38
CA VAL A 257 -10.84 0.39 -10.12
C VAL A 257 -10.65 1.31 -11.32
N ASN A 258 -9.46 1.37 -11.89
CA ASN A 258 -9.18 2.17 -13.08
C ASN A 258 -10.01 1.72 -14.29
N GLN A 259 -10.14 0.42 -14.51
CA GLN A 259 -10.98 -0.11 -15.59
C GLN A 259 -12.46 0.24 -15.40
N ARG A 260 -13.01 0.08 -14.21
CA ARG A 260 -14.40 0.47 -13.89
C ARG A 260 -14.61 1.97 -14.07
N LEU A 261 -13.67 2.79 -13.61
CA LEU A 261 -13.74 4.24 -13.80
C LEU A 261 -13.76 4.61 -15.29
N GLN A 262 -12.90 3.98 -16.11
CA GLN A 262 -12.87 4.19 -17.55
C GLN A 262 -14.20 3.82 -18.19
N GLN A 263 -14.80 2.70 -17.84
CA GLN A 263 -16.10 2.27 -18.34
C GLN A 263 -17.21 3.25 -17.94
N GLN A 264 -17.23 3.70 -16.69
CA GLN A 264 -18.22 4.66 -16.22
C GLN A 264 -18.08 6.01 -16.92
N LEU A 265 -16.87 6.52 -17.07
CA LEU A 265 -16.63 7.78 -17.76
C LEU A 265 -16.98 7.69 -19.26
N ALA A 266 -16.66 6.58 -19.92
CA ALA A 266 -17.06 6.34 -21.32
C ALA A 266 -18.58 6.28 -21.46
N THR A 267 -19.28 5.60 -20.54
CA THR A 267 -20.76 5.55 -20.54
C THR A 267 -21.37 6.92 -20.30
N MET A 268 -20.84 7.68 -19.32
CA MET A 268 -21.30 9.05 -19.05
C MET A 268 -21.05 9.99 -20.25
N GLY A 269 -19.91 9.86 -20.91
CA GLY A 269 -19.60 10.62 -22.12
C GLY A 269 -20.58 10.32 -23.26
N ALA A 270 -20.85 9.04 -23.52
CA ALA A 270 -21.81 8.62 -24.54
C ALA A 270 -23.24 9.08 -24.20
N ASP A 271 -23.65 8.99 -22.92
CA ASP A 271 -24.98 9.45 -22.48
C ASP A 271 -25.14 10.99 -22.62
N THR A 272 -24.07 11.71 -22.28
CA THR A 272 -24.03 13.17 -22.45
C THR A 272 -24.14 13.57 -23.91
N GLN A 273 -23.38 12.91 -24.80
CA GLN A 273 -23.42 13.14 -26.21
C GLN A 273 -24.82 12.84 -26.79
N ALA A 274 -25.42 11.71 -26.44
CA ALA A 274 -26.77 11.36 -26.87
C ALA A 274 -27.81 12.36 -26.39
N ARG A 275 -27.69 12.93 -25.21
CA ARG A 275 -28.56 13.99 -24.70
C ARG A 275 -28.39 15.31 -25.48
N ILE A 276 -27.15 15.66 -25.82
CA ILE A 276 -26.85 16.83 -26.63
C ILE A 276 -27.47 16.67 -28.01
N ASP A 277 -27.25 15.55 -28.68
CA ASP A 277 -27.79 15.25 -29.98
C ASP A 277 -29.35 15.32 -29.98
N SER A 278 -29.98 14.73 -28.95
CA SER A 278 -31.43 14.79 -28.79
C SER A 278 -31.95 16.20 -28.53
N THR A 279 -31.16 17.04 -27.84
CA THR A 279 -31.53 18.44 -27.58
C THR A 279 -31.40 19.28 -28.83
N VAL A 280 -30.36 19.08 -29.63
CA VAL A 280 -30.18 19.74 -30.93
C VAL A 280 -31.32 19.36 -31.88
N GLU A 281 -31.67 18.08 -32.00
CA GLU A 281 -32.81 17.62 -32.78
C GLU A 281 -34.16 18.21 -32.31
N ALA A 282 -34.35 18.37 -31.00
CA ALA A 282 -35.55 18.97 -30.45
C ALA A 282 -35.64 20.47 -30.78
N LEU A 283 -34.51 21.18 -30.66
CA LEU A 283 -34.39 22.60 -31.06
C LEU A 283 -34.68 22.78 -32.53
N ASP A 284 -34.14 21.95 -33.40
CA ASP A 284 -34.33 22.03 -34.85
C ASP A 284 -35.80 21.77 -35.23
N ARG A 285 -36.45 20.79 -34.62
CA ARG A 285 -37.89 20.50 -34.78
C ARG A 285 -38.77 21.66 -34.32
N GLU A 286 -38.46 22.25 -33.15
CA GLU A 286 -39.21 23.37 -32.60
C GLU A 286 -39.01 24.65 -33.43
N ALA A 287 -37.80 24.90 -33.89
CA ALA A 287 -37.47 25.98 -34.81
C ALA A 287 -38.23 25.86 -36.15
N GLY A 288 -38.27 24.66 -36.72
CA GLY A 288 -39.06 24.37 -37.92
C GLY A 288 -40.57 24.58 -37.71
N SER A 289 -41.11 24.17 -36.55
CA SER A 289 -42.52 24.37 -36.20
C SER A 289 -42.88 25.85 -36.00
N LEU A 290 -41.99 26.61 -35.33
CA LEU A 290 -42.13 28.05 -35.14
C LEU A 290 -42.11 28.80 -36.49
N SER A 291 -41.18 28.48 -37.36
CA SER A 291 -41.10 29.04 -38.71
C SER A 291 -42.37 28.76 -39.52
N SER A 292 -42.89 27.54 -39.48
CA SER A 292 -44.14 27.16 -40.13
C SER A 292 -45.35 27.90 -39.58
N ASN A 293 -45.50 27.96 -38.25
CA ASN A 293 -46.62 28.63 -37.58
C ASN A 293 -46.64 30.17 -37.86
N LEU A 294 -45.47 30.79 -37.86
CA LEU A 294 -45.31 32.21 -38.20
C LEU A 294 -45.60 32.45 -39.66
N SER A 295 -45.23 31.52 -40.54
CA SER A 295 -45.63 31.61 -41.99
C SER A 295 -47.10 31.52 -42.13
N PHE A 296 -47.84 30.67 -41.48
CA PHE A 296 -49.31 30.61 -41.52
C PHE A 296 -49.97 31.89 -40.99
N LEU A 297 -49.44 32.45 -39.87
CA LEU A 297 -49.96 33.73 -39.36
C LEU A 297 -49.73 34.90 -40.31
N ALA A 298 -48.57 34.97 -40.97
CA ALA A 298 -48.24 35.98 -41.93
C ALA A 298 -49.14 35.89 -43.19
N ILE A 299 -49.36 34.68 -43.71
CA ILE A 299 -50.26 34.42 -44.82
C ILE A 299 -51.71 34.78 -44.39
N GLY A 300 -52.12 34.36 -43.21
CA GLY A 300 -53.47 34.72 -42.69
C GLY A 300 -53.70 36.21 -42.54
N SER A 301 -52.68 36.97 -42.10
CA SER A 301 -52.75 38.43 -41.99
C SER A 301 -52.93 39.11 -43.34
N VAL A 302 -52.28 38.64 -44.43
CA VAL A 302 -52.41 39.14 -45.76
C VAL A 302 -53.82 38.84 -46.35
N VAL A 303 -54.30 37.61 -46.09
CA VAL A 303 -55.70 37.25 -46.54
C VAL A 303 -56.72 38.14 -45.87
N VAL A 304 -56.58 38.41 -44.54
CA VAL A 304 -57.49 39.35 -43.85
C VAL A 304 -57.38 40.76 -44.41
N LEU A 305 -56.18 41.24 -44.77
CA LEU A 305 -55.93 42.56 -45.32
C LEU A 305 -56.52 42.69 -46.78
N ILE A 306 -56.59 41.60 -47.52
CA ILE A 306 -57.17 41.53 -48.83
C ILE A 306 -58.71 41.47 -48.76
N VAL A 307 -59.29 40.90 -47.70
CA VAL A 307 -60.74 40.72 -47.50
C VAL A 307 -61.38 41.93 -46.84
N LEU A 308 -60.67 42.72 -46.07
CA LEU A 308 -61.11 44.01 -45.54
C LEU A 308 -61.00 45.11 -46.53
#